data_5ce71f3ff5cc70bb335065dee4d4dad8
#
_entry.id   5ce71f3ff5cc70bb335065dee4d4dad8
#
_cell.length_a   1.000
_cell.length_b   1.000
_cell.length_c   1.000
_cell.angle_alpha   90.00
_cell.angle_beta   90.00
_cell.angle_gamma   90.00
#
_symmetry.space_group_name_H-M   'P 1'
#
loop_
_entity.id
_entity.type
_entity.pdbx_description
1 polymer ?
#
loop_
_entity_poly.entity_id
_entity_poly.type
_entity_poly.pdbx_seq_one_letter_code
_entity_poly.pdbx_strand_id
1 'polypeptide(L)'
;MNRLKERYVKEIVPSLKEKFGYKSVMQAPKLEKIVINIGAGDASHNSKVLEACMNDLEVITGQKPVITKARKSIAGFKLREGQNVGCKVTLRGEAMYNFLDKLIALALPRVRDFRGLSPKAFDGRGNYTMGIKEQLVFPEIEFDNVVKVRGMDVVLVTTAKSNEEALELLKELGVPFRK
;
A
#
# COMPACT_ATOMS: atom_id res chain seq x y z
N MET A 1 20.09 -2.00 -7.04
CA MET A 1 19.41 -1.02 -6.17
C MET A 1 18.30 -0.37 -6.97
N ASN A 2 17.09 -0.24 -6.40
CA ASN A 2 15.94 0.33 -7.13
C ASN A 2 16.15 1.83 -7.40
N ARG A 3 15.72 2.33 -8.59
CA ARG A 3 15.85 3.74 -9.01
C ARG A 3 15.21 4.72 -8.02
N LEU A 4 14.07 4.39 -7.39
CA LEU A 4 13.45 5.23 -6.38
C LEU A 4 14.27 5.33 -5.10
N LYS A 5 14.91 4.24 -4.68
CA LYS A 5 15.80 4.24 -3.52
C LYS A 5 17.05 5.09 -3.78
N GLU A 6 17.61 5.02 -4.99
CA GLU A 6 18.73 5.88 -5.37
C GLU A 6 18.33 7.35 -5.39
N ARG A 7 17.18 7.67 -5.98
CA ARG A 7 16.63 9.01 -6.00
C ARG A 7 16.37 9.53 -4.59
N TYR A 8 15.82 8.68 -3.72
CA TYR A 8 15.61 9.05 -2.31
C TYR A 8 16.90 9.50 -1.65
N VAL A 9 17.98 8.73 -1.77
CA VAL A 9 19.27 9.05 -1.12
C VAL A 9 19.95 10.26 -1.73
N LYS A 10 19.95 10.37 -3.07
CA LYS A 10 20.71 11.41 -3.80
C LYS A 10 20.01 12.76 -3.88
N GLU A 11 18.69 12.77 -4.01
CA GLU A 11 17.91 13.98 -4.32
C GLU A 11 16.94 14.34 -3.19
N ILE A 12 16.13 13.38 -2.73
CA ILE A 12 15.02 13.66 -1.83
C ILE A 12 15.49 14.02 -0.42
N VAL A 13 16.46 13.31 0.12
CA VAL A 13 17.00 13.58 1.46
C VAL A 13 17.61 14.98 1.56
N PRO A 14 18.45 15.46 0.63
CA PRO A 14 18.95 16.83 0.64
C PRO A 14 17.83 17.87 0.53
N SER A 15 16.87 17.67 -0.39
CA SER A 15 15.71 18.55 -0.58
C SER A 15 14.87 18.70 0.69
N LEU A 16 14.53 17.59 1.34
CA LEU A 16 13.76 17.62 2.59
C LEU A 16 14.55 18.25 3.73
N LYS A 17 15.85 18.02 3.80
CA LYS A 17 16.72 18.64 4.81
C LYS A 17 16.72 20.15 4.69
N GLU A 18 16.82 20.68 3.48
CA GLU A 18 16.80 22.12 3.22
C GLU A 18 15.42 22.72 3.54
N LYS A 19 14.34 22.06 3.08
CA LYS A 19 12.97 22.53 3.23
C LYS A 19 12.50 22.60 4.69
N PHE A 20 12.82 21.59 5.48
CA PHE A 20 12.39 21.47 6.88
C PHE A 20 13.48 21.87 7.89
N GLY A 21 14.67 22.23 7.44
CA GLY A 21 15.76 22.70 8.30
C GLY A 21 16.33 21.62 9.24
N TYR A 22 16.38 20.35 8.80
CA TYR A 22 16.92 19.28 9.64
C TYR A 22 18.41 19.46 9.90
N LYS A 23 18.82 19.25 11.16
CA LYS A 23 20.23 19.33 11.56
C LYS A 23 21.06 18.18 11.01
N SER A 24 20.46 16.99 10.90
CA SER A 24 21.11 15.76 10.42
C SER A 24 20.31 15.12 9.28
N VAL A 25 21.00 14.49 8.36
CA VAL A 25 20.42 13.65 7.29
C VAL A 25 19.54 12.53 7.85
N MET A 26 19.88 12.02 9.04
CA MET A 26 19.14 10.95 9.71
C MET A 26 17.76 11.38 10.24
N GLN A 27 17.49 12.70 10.32
CA GLN A 27 16.18 13.22 10.72
C GLN A 27 15.19 13.26 9.56
N ALA A 28 15.66 13.18 8.31
CA ALA A 28 14.79 13.16 7.15
C ALA A 28 13.81 11.98 7.21
N PRO A 29 12.51 12.23 6.94
CA PRO A 29 11.53 11.17 6.92
C PRO A 29 11.85 10.15 5.82
N LYS A 30 11.62 8.88 6.11
CA LYS A 30 11.81 7.77 5.17
C LYS A 30 10.59 6.87 5.13
N LEU A 31 10.42 6.18 4.03
CA LEU A 31 9.43 5.12 3.95
C LEU A 31 9.93 3.91 4.75
N GLU A 32 9.12 3.43 5.69
CA GLU A 32 9.48 2.32 6.58
C GLU A 32 8.97 0.98 6.04
N LYS A 33 7.70 0.93 5.64
CA LYS A 33 7.04 -0.24 5.10
C LYS A 33 5.82 0.14 4.28
N ILE A 34 5.40 -0.78 3.42
CA ILE A 34 4.09 -0.72 2.75
C ILE A 34 3.30 -1.95 3.18
N VAL A 35 2.08 -1.73 3.64
CA VAL A 35 1.14 -2.79 4.00
C VAL A 35 0.01 -2.80 2.99
N ILE A 36 -0.23 -3.96 2.39
CA ILE A 36 -1.35 -4.15 1.46
C ILE A 36 -2.30 -5.14 2.11
N ASN A 37 -3.57 -4.80 2.17
CA ASN A 37 -4.61 -5.62 2.77
C ASN A 37 -5.76 -5.82 1.79
N ILE A 38 -6.27 -7.06 1.70
CA ILE A 38 -7.51 -7.39 1.02
C ILE A 38 -8.49 -7.91 2.06
N GLY A 39 -9.61 -7.20 2.22
CA GLY A 39 -10.74 -7.65 3.02
C GLY A 39 -11.61 -8.60 2.20
N ALA A 40 -11.74 -9.84 2.66
CA ALA A 40 -12.55 -10.87 2.02
C ALA A 40 -13.54 -11.45 3.04
N GLY A 41 -14.59 -10.67 3.39
CA GLY A 41 -15.60 -11.10 4.36
C GLY A 41 -16.34 -12.38 3.96
N ASP A 42 -16.49 -12.63 2.67
CA ASP A 42 -17.04 -13.86 2.10
C ASP A 42 -16.10 -15.08 2.23
N ALA A 43 -14.81 -14.86 2.48
CA ALA A 43 -13.85 -15.94 2.74
C ALA A 43 -14.10 -16.69 4.06
N SER A 44 -14.87 -16.12 4.98
CA SER A 44 -15.28 -16.78 6.22
C SER A 44 -16.09 -18.04 5.98
N HIS A 45 -16.77 -18.14 4.83
CA HIS A 45 -17.59 -19.27 4.42
C HIS A 45 -17.03 -20.06 3.23
N ASN A 46 -15.98 -19.55 2.57
CA ASN A 46 -15.41 -20.15 1.36
C ASN A 46 -13.88 -19.97 1.31
N SER A 47 -13.15 -21.04 1.61
CA SER A 47 -11.67 -21.02 1.60
C SER A 47 -11.08 -20.74 0.22
N LYS A 48 -11.72 -21.17 -0.86
CA LYS A 48 -11.24 -20.91 -2.24
C LYS A 48 -11.16 -19.44 -2.57
N VAL A 49 -12.05 -18.63 -2.03
CA VAL A 49 -12.03 -17.17 -2.18
C VAL A 49 -10.77 -16.58 -1.54
N LEU A 50 -10.40 -17.07 -0.37
CA LEU A 50 -9.20 -16.61 0.31
C LEU A 50 -7.93 -17.01 -0.44
N GLU A 51 -7.87 -18.26 -0.93
CA GLU A 51 -6.75 -18.75 -1.74
C GLU A 51 -6.55 -17.91 -2.99
N ALA A 52 -7.64 -17.54 -3.68
CA ALA A 52 -7.58 -16.63 -4.83
C ALA A 52 -7.02 -15.24 -4.43
N CYS A 53 -7.50 -14.65 -3.33
CA CYS A 53 -6.97 -13.36 -2.85
C CYS A 53 -5.49 -13.44 -2.46
N MET A 54 -5.06 -14.54 -1.87
CA MET A 54 -3.66 -14.76 -1.51
C MET A 54 -2.79 -14.87 -2.77
N ASN A 55 -3.24 -15.63 -3.75
CA ASN A 55 -2.54 -15.76 -5.03
C ASN A 55 -2.40 -14.41 -5.75
N ASP A 56 -3.47 -13.63 -5.82
CA ASP A 56 -3.45 -12.29 -6.41
C ASP A 56 -2.41 -11.39 -5.72
N LEU A 57 -2.41 -11.36 -4.38
CA LEU A 57 -1.41 -10.57 -3.64
C LEU A 57 0.02 -11.10 -3.83
N GLU A 58 0.22 -12.41 -3.88
CA GLU A 58 1.53 -12.99 -4.11
C GLU A 58 2.07 -12.63 -5.49
N VAL A 59 1.24 -12.69 -6.52
CA VAL A 59 1.60 -12.29 -7.88
C VAL A 59 1.94 -10.79 -7.94
N ILE A 60 1.14 -9.93 -7.30
CA ILE A 60 1.36 -8.48 -7.29
C ILE A 60 2.65 -8.11 -6.53
N THR A 61 2.92 -8.73 -5.40
CA THR A 61 3.98 -8.30 -4.48
C THR A 61 5.26 -9.12 -4.56
N GLY A 62 5.18 -10.33 -5.11
CA GLY A 62 6.28 -11.30 -5.09
C GLY A 62 6.56 -11.89 -3.71
N GLN A 63 5.71 -11.62 -2.72
CA GLN A 63 5.85 -12.11 -1.34
C GLN A 63 4.57 -12.79 -0.88
N LYS A 64 4.70 -13.95 -0.24
CA LYS A 64 3.56 -14.72 0.28
C LYS A 64 2.77 -13.93 1.32
N PRO A 65 1.46 -13.72 1.14
CA PRO A 65 0.61 -13.02 2.10
C PRO A 65 0.36 -13.83 3.37
N VAL A 66 -0.06 -13.12 4.41
CA VAL A 66 -0.49 -13.72 5.69
C VAL A 66 -2.01 -13.62 5.80
N ILE A 67 -2.65 -14.70 6.18
CA ILE A 67 -4.10 -14.74 6.44
C ILE A 67 -4.42 -13.92 7.68
N THR A 68 -5.42 -13.05 7.59
CA THR A 68 -5.96 -12.30 8.71
C THR A 68 -7.19 -13.00 9.27
N LYS A 69 -7.21 -13.19 10.60
CA LYS A 69 -8.28 -13.88 11.31
C LYS A 69 -9.07 -12.93 12.18
N ALA A 70 -10.36 -13.23 12.37
CA ALA A 70 -11.24 -12.48 13.27
C ALA A 70 -10.74 -12.60 14.72
N ARG A 71 -10.66 -11.48 15.42
CA ARG A 71 -10.24 -11.41 16.83
C ARG A 71 -11.39 -11.64 17.80
N LYS A 72 -12.61 -11.38 17.38
CA LYS A 72 -13.83 -11.49 18.18
C LYS A 72 -14.97 -12.05 17.35
N SER A 73 -15.88 -12.77 17.98
CA SER A 73 -17.12 -13.22 17.35
C SER A 73 -18.10 -12.06 17.26
N ILE A 74 -18.72 -11.85 16.10
CA ILE A 74 -19.71 -10.80 15.85
C ILE A 74 -20.92 -11.44 15.17
N ALA A 75 -22.02 -11.58 15.91
CA ALA A 75 -23.23 -12.25 15.44
C ALA A 75 -23.87 -11.56 14.22
N GLY A 76 -23.87 -10.21 14.18
CA GLY A 76 -24.41 -9.43 13.05
C GLY A 76 -23.73 -9.70 11.71
N PHE A 77 -22.47 -10.09 11.72
CA PHE A 77 -21.72 -10.48 10.53
C PHE A 77 -21.58 -11.99 10.35
N LYS A 78 -22.27 -12.81 11.17
CA LYS A 78 -22.14 -14.27 11.18
C LYS A 78 -20.68 -14.73 11.28
N LEU A 79 -19.87 -14.01 12.06
CA LEU A 79 -18.45 -14.20 12.20
C LEU A 79 -18.11 -14.77 13.57
N ARG A 80 -17.29 -15.82 13.60
CA ARG A 80 -16.73 -16.40 14.82
C ARG A 80 -15.26 -16.04 14.96
N GLU A 81 -14.78 -15.97 16.19
CA GLU A 81 -13.37 -15.81 16.49
C GLU A 81 -12.53 -16.89 15.81
N GLY A 82 -11.39 -16.49 15.23
CA GLY A 82 -10.49 -17.40 14.50
C GLY A 82 -10.86 -17.65 13.04
N GLN A 83 -12.04 -17.23 12.57
CA GLN A 83 -12.39 -17.34 11.15
C GLN A 83 -11.53 -16.41 10.28
N ASN A 84 -11.26 -16.87 9.06
CA ASN A 84 -10.50 -16.12 8.09
C ASN A 84 -11.34 -14.96 7.53
N VAL A 85 -10.80 -13.75 7.53
CA VAL A 85 -11.50 -12.53 7.06
C VAL A 85 -10.79 -11.81 5.93
N GLY A 86 -9.57 -12.19 5.62
CA GLY A 86 -8.80 -11.59 4.55
C GLY A 86 -7.35 -12.00 4.55
N CYS A 87 -6.55 -11.27 3.81
CA CYS A 87 -5.09 -11.46 3.76
C CYS A 87 -4.37 -10.12 3.67
N LYS A 88 -3.14 -10.11 4.14
CA LYS A 88 -2.27 -8.93 4.08
C LYS A 88 -0.83 -9.32 3.75
N VAL A 89 -0.09 -8.36 3.20
CA VAL A 89 1.35 -8.46 3.01
C VAL A 89 2.03 -7.21 3.51
N THR A 90 3.21 -7.35 4.08
CA THR A 90 4.04 -6.22 4.53
C THR A 90 5.34 -6.23 3.76
N LEU A 91 5.58 -5.18 2.99
CA LEU A 91 6.77 -5.02 2.17
C LEU A 91 7.75 -4.06 2.84
N ARG A 92 9.03 -4.41 2.85
CA ARG A 92 10.14 -3.60 3.39
C ARG A 92 11.33 -3.63 2.43
N GLY A 93 12.25 -2.69 2.62
CA GLY A 93 13.51 -2.65 1.86
C GLY A 93 13.31 -2.52 0.35
N GLU A 94 13.97 -3.34 -0.44
CA GLU A 94 13.91 -3.24 -1.91
C GLU A 94 12.53 -3.63 -2.47
N ALA A 95 11.89 -4.64 -1.91
CA ALA A 95 10.55 -5.07 -2.32
C ALA A 95 9.51 -3.92 -2.17
N MET A 96 9.65 -3.14 -1.11
CA MET A 96 8.82 -1.96 -0.87
C MET A 96 9.00 -0.90 -1.97
N TYR A 97 10.23 -0.56 -2.34
CA TYR A 97 10.49 0.41 -3.40
C TYR A 97 10.09 -0.11 -4.78
N ASN A 98 10.29 -1.40 -5.05
CA ASN A 98 9.84 -2.03 -6.30
C ASN A 98 8.32 -1.96 -6.44
N PHE A 99 7.59 -2.26 -5.37
CA PHE A 99 6.14 -2.16 -5.37
C PHE A 99 5.67 -0.71 -5.52
N LEU A 100 6.30 0.25 -4.82
CA LEU A 100 5.93 1.66 -4.94
C LEU A 100 6.16 2.18 -6.36
N ASP A 101 7.28 1.85 -6.98
CA ASP A 101 7.57 2.22 -8.36
C ASP A 101 6.53 1.68 -9.34
N LYS A 102 6.19 0.40 -9.20
CA LYS A 102 5.12 -0.23 -9.98
C LYS A 102 3.75 0.42 -9.75
N LEU A 103 3.42 0.71 -8.50
CA LEU A 103 2.16 1.38 -8.14
C LEU A 103 2.04 2.74 -8.83
N ILE A 104 3.08 3.57 -8.78
CA ILE A 104 3.09 4.92 -9.35
C ILE A 104 3.13 4.88 -10.87
N ALA A 105 4.00 4.06 -11.45
CA ALA A 105 4.26 4.06 -12.88
C ALA A 105 3.24 3.27 -13.71
N LEU A 106 2.70 2.19 -13.17
CA LEU A 106 1.85 1.25 -13.92
C LEU A 106 0.42 1.17 -13.38
N ALA A 107 0.22 1.01 -12.07
CA ALA A 107 -1.10 0.74 -11.52
C ALA A 107 -1.99 1.99 -11.45
N LEU A 108 -1.52 3.08 -10.88
CA LEU A 108 -2.32 4.31 -10.74
C LEU A 108 -2.79 4.90 -12.08
N PRO A 109 -1.97 4.96 -13.15
CA PRO A 109 -2.46 5.44 -14.45
C PRO A 109 -3.57 4.57 -15.08
N ARG A 110 -3.67 3.30 -14.68
CA ARG A 110 -4.70 2.36 -15.16
C ARG A 110 -6.00 2.42 -14.38
N VAL A 111 -6.04 3.14 -13.26
CA VAL A 111 -7.27 3.35 -12.49
C VAL A 111 -8.24 4.20 -13.31
N ARG A 112 -9.50 3.76 -13.40
CA ARG A 112 -10.57 4.50 -14.11
C ARG A 112 -10.78 5.86 -13.44
N ASP A 113 -10.90 6.90 -14.27
CA ASP A 113 -11.15 8.29 -13.84
C ASP A 113 -10.17 8.78 -12.77
N PHE A 114 -8.89 8.36 -12.89
CA PHE A 114 -7.87 8.78 -11.95
C PHE A 114 -7.57 10.28 -12.08
N ARG A 115 -7.85 11.02 -11.00
CA ARG A 115 -7.64 12.49 -10.91
C ARG A 115 -6.59 12.87 -9.87
N GLY A 116 -5.78 11.92 -9.43
CA GLY A 116 -4.84 12.09 -8.33
C GLY A 116 -5.38 11.58 -6.99
N LEU A 117 -4.45 11.32 -6.08
CA LEU A 117 -4.73 10.85 -4.74
C LEU A 117 -5.11 12.00 -3.81
N SER A 118 -5.96 11.75 -2.83
CA SER A 118 -6.36 12.77 -1.86
C SER A 118 -5.19 13.13 -0.93
N PRO A 119 -4.83 14.42 -0.78
CA PRO A 119 -3.79 14.82 0.17
C PRO A 119 -4.25 14.77 1.63
N LYS A 120 -5.52 14.44 1.90
CA LYS A 120 -6.12 14.41 3.24
C LYS A 120 -6.18 13.03 3.89
N ALA A 121 -5.71 11.98 3.20
CA ALA A 121 -5.80 10.60 3.67
C ALA A 121 -4.62 10.18 4.57
N PHE A 122 -4.16 11.09 5.42
CA PHE A 122 -3.14 10.85 6.45
C PHE A 122 -3.79 10.62 7.82
N ASP A 123 -3.13 9.83 8.66
CA ASP A 123 -3.60 9.47 10.00
C ASP A 123 -3.24 10.47 11.13
N GLY A 124 -2.58 11.58 10.81
CA GLY A 124 -2.05 12.55 11.78
C GLY A 124 -0.61 12.25 12.23
N ARG A 125 -0.06 11.09 11.89
CA ARG A 125 1.31 10.66 12.25
C ARG A 125 2.19 10.40 11.04
N GLY A 126 1.82 10.93 9.88
CA GLY A 126 2.60 10.79 8.66
C GLY A 126 2.41 9.47 7.91
N ASN A 127 1.43 8.66 8.23
CA ASN A 127 1.07 7.48 7.45
C ASN A 127 -0.04 7.80 6.46
N TYR A 128 0.06 7.27 5.25
CA TYR A 128 -0.89 7.51 4.18
C TYR A 128 -1.61 6.22 3.78
N THR A 129 -2.91 6.29 3.60
CA THR A 129 -3.72 5.15 3.16
C THR A 129 -4.46 5.48 1.89
N MET A 130 -4.41 4.58 0.91
CA MET A 130 -5.19 4.65 -0.32
C MET A 130 -5.95 3.35 -0.56
N GLY A 131 -7.17 3.46 -1.08
CA GLY A 131 -7.96 2.34 -1.55
C GLY A 131 -7.85 2.19 -3.07
N ILE A 132 -7.58 0.99 -3.53
CA ILE A 132 -7.65 0.59 -4.94
C ILE A 132 -8.91 -0.25 -5.10
N LYS A 133 -9.80 0.13 -6.01
CA LYS A 133 -11.10 -0.53 -6.16
C LYS A 133 -11.02 -1.90 -6.84
N GLU A 134 -10.05 -2.10 -7.71
CA GLU A 134 -9.92 -3.28 -8.56
C GLU A 134 -8.47 -3.75 -8.63
N GLN A 135 -8.21 -5.05 -8.38
CA GLN A 135 -6.88 -5.63 -8.52
C GLN A 135 -6.39 -5.66 -9.98
N LEU A 136 -7.29 -5.54 -10.94
CA LEU A 136 -7.00 -5.55 -12.39
C LEU A 136 -6.14 -4.36 -12.87
N VAL A 137 -5.95 -3.34 -12.03
CA VAL A 137 -5.04 -2.23 -12.35
C VAL A 137 -3.57 -2.67 -12.38
N PHE A 138 -3.25 -3.78 -11.73
CA PHE A 138 -1.91 -4.38 -11.79
C PHE A 138 -1.77 -5.24 -13.04
N PRO A 139 -0.75 -5.01 -13.88
CA PRO A 139 -0.59 -5.71 -15.15
C PRO A 139 -0.30 -7.21 -15.01
N GLU A 140 0.14 -7.66 -13.84
CA GLU A 140 0.43 -9.06 -13.55
C GLU A 140 -0.82 -9.90 -13.34
N ILE A 141 -1.97 -9.26 -13.10
CA ILE A 141 -3.25 -9.94 -12.91
C ILE A 141 -3.95 -10.09 -14.24
N GLU A 142 -4.13 -11.33 -14.67
CA GLU A 142 -4.87 -11.68 -15.87
C GLU A 142 -6.36 -11.76 -15.55
N PHE A 143 -7.19 -11.11 -16.36
CA PHE A 143 -8.65 -11.06 -16.16
C PHE A 143 -9.28 -12.45 -16.11
N ASP A 144 -8.81 -13.38 -16.93
CA ASP A 144 -9.35 -14.73 -17.03
C ASP A 144 -9.14 -15.58 -15.77
N ASN A 145 -8.13 -15.23 -14.96
CA ASN A 145 -7.78 -15.93 -13.73
C ASN A 145 -8.46 -15.34 -12.48
N VAL A 146 -9.17 -14.21 -12.63
CA VAL A 146 -9.81 -13.50 -11.51
C VAL A 146 -11.15 -14.13 -11.19
N VAL A 147 -11.27 -14.74 -10.01
CA VAL A 147 -12.52 -15.33 -9.51
C VAL A 147 -13.56 -14.22 -9.20
N LYS A 148 -13.11 -13.12 -8.62
CA LYS A 148 -13.96 -11.97 -8.28
C LYS A 148 -13.12 -10.71 -8.22
N VAL A 149 -13.63 -9.63 -8.82
CA VAL A 149 -13.02 -8.30 -8.71
C VAL A 149 -13.11 -7.83 -7.27
N ARG A 150 -11.95 -7.44 -6.69
CA ARG A 150 -11.83 -6.97 -5.30
C ARG A 150 -10.94 -5.76 -5.22
N GLY A 151 -11.29 -4.91 -4.26
CA GLY A 151 -10.45 -3.80 -3.86
C GLY A 151 -9.39 -4.23 -2.86
N MET A 152 -8.40 -3.36 -2.69
CA MET A 152 -7.36 -3.50 -1.68
C MET A 152 -7.02 -2.15 -1.08
N ASP A 153 -6.55 -2.17 0.16
CA ASP A 153 -6.03 -1.00 0.85
C ASP A 153 -4.51 -1.06 0.84
N VAL A 154 -3.89 0.04 0.43
CA VAL A 154 -2.43 0.21 0.44
C VAL A 154 -2.08 1.27 1.46
N VAL A 155 -1.32 0.90 2.47
CA VAL A 155 -0.88 1.80 3.55
C VAL A 155 0.61 2.05 3.42
N LEU A 156 0.99 3.30 3.23
CA LEU A 156 2.37 3.78 3.19
C LEU A 156 2.76 4.27 4.58
N VAL A 157 3.60 3.52 5.27
CA VAL A 157 4.07 3.86 6.63
C VAL A 157 5.40 4.57 6.51
N THR A 158 5.46 5.78 7.06
CA THR A 158 6.67 6.61 7.06
C THR A 158 7.17 6.87 8.48
N THR A 159 8.39 7.36 8.60
CA THR A 159 8.97 7.83 9.87
C THR A 159 8.73 9.31 10.11
N ALA A 160 7.93 9.98 9.28
CA ALA A 160 7.59 11.39 9.45
C ALA A 160 6.85 11.62 10.76
N LYS A 161 7.08 12.78 11.37
CA LYS A 161 6.42 13.18 12.62
C LYS A 161 5.11 13.91 12.37
N SER A 162 4.95 14.52 11.21
CA SER A 162 3.75 15.26 10.80
C SER A 162 3.26 14.81 9.42
N ASN A 163 2.00 15.12 9.13
CA ASN A 163 1.42 14.85 7.81
C ASN A 163 2.07 15.68 6.71
N GLU A 164 2.54 16.89 7.02
CA GLU A 164 3.21 17.78 6.07
C GLU A 164 4.54 17.21 5.59
N GLU A 165 5.36 16.71 6.53
CA GLU A 165 6.62 16.03 6.20
C GLU A 165 6.38 14.79 5.34
N ALA A 166 5.37 13.99 5.69
CA ALA A 166 5.01 12.80 4.94
C ALA A 166 4.47 13.12 3.55
N LEU A 167 3.63 14.15 3.42
CA LEU A 167 3.09 14.60 2.14
C LEU A 167 4.22 15.02 1.20
N GLU A 168 5.18 15.77 1.71
CA GLU A 168 6.30 16.22 0.90
C GLU A 168 7.20 15.06 0.49
N LEU A 169 7.50 14.14 1.42
CA LEU A 169 8.24 12.93 1.10
C LEU A 169 7.57 12.12 -0.02
N LEU A 170 6.26 11.91 0.05
CA LEU A 170 5.53 11.13 -0.94
C LEU A 170 5.43 11.87 -2.28
N LYS A 171 5.32 13.20 -2.30
CA LYS A 171 5.38 14.01 -3.53
C LYS A 171 6.73 13.88 -4.22
N GLU A 172 7.81 13.99 -3.48
CA GLU A 172 9.18 13.85 -4.00
C GLU A 172 9.44 12.43 -4.53
N LEU A 173 8.85 11.41 -3.91
CA LEU A 173 8.87 10.03 -4.42
C LEU A 173 8.04 9.85 -5.71
N GLY A 174 7.23 10.84 -6.09
CA GLY A 174 6.45 10.80 -7.32
C GLY A 174 5.00 10.34 -7.15
N VAL A 175 4.49 10.27 -5.94
CA VAL A 175 3.08 9.92 -5.69
C VAL A 175 2.18 11.06 -6.20
N PRO A 176 1.24 10.78 -7.12
CA PRO A 176 0.42 11.80 -7.77
C PRO A 176 -0.75 12.24 -6.87
N PHE A 177 -0.57 13.34 -6.14
CA PHE A 177 -1.67 13.96 -5.39
C PHE A 177 -2.45 14.94 -6.26
N ARG A 178 -3.76 15.00 -6.07
CA ARG A 178 -4.59 16.04 -6.68
C ARG A 178 -4.31 17.39 -6.03
N LYS A 179 -4.37 18.43 -6.85
CA LYS A 179 -4.24 19.82 -6.41
C LYS A 179 -5.46 20.28 -5.61
#